data_d38f6c8cb010b0abf1a27d4b19f37a47
#
_entry.id   d38f6c8cb010b0abf1a27d4b19f37a47
#
_cell.length_a   1.000
_cell.length_b   1.000
_cell.length_c   1.000
_cell.angle_alpha   90.00
_cell.angle_beta   90.00
_cell.angle_gamma   90.00
#
_symmetry.space_group_name_H-M   'P 1'
#
loop_
_entity.id
_entity.type
_entity.pdbx_description
1 polymer ?
#
loop_
_entity_poly.entity_id
_entity_poly.type
_entity_poly.pdbx_seq_one_letter_code
_entity_poly.pdbx_strand_id
1 'polypeptide(L)'
;MEHIFECAHGWAKEELDLLKSQINEGALVVLPTDTVYGIGVSADDHQGVRRLLAAKGRGETMPPPVLVASVEQAQSVSIDLDDDAIGLMKAFWPGALTLIVRANPSVNWDLGKTHGTVALRMPNHPQVCELLEAVGPMAVTSANLTGEPPATNIDEALGYFCGTVDYYVNSGPTQSAQPSTIIDCAHGQARVLREGALSVEDIARVLGYQPLAR
;
A
#
# COMPACT_ATOMS: atom_id res chain seq x y z
N MET A 1 5.41 5.15 25.85
CA MET A 1 4.11 5.70 25.41
C MET A 1 4.21 5.74 23.89
N GLU A 2 3.29 5.10 23.19
CA GLU A 2 3.32 5.06 21.71
C GLU A 2 3.09 6.48 21.16
N HIS A 3 3.81 6.83 20.10
CA HIS A 3 3.66 8.13 19.47
C HIS A 3 2.58 8.05 18.38
N ILE A 4 1.47 8.73 18.58
CA ILE A 4 0.32 8.76 17.68
C ILE A 4 0.19 10.17 17.10
N PHE A 5 0.17 10.26 15.77
CA PHE A 5 -0.12 11.47 15.02
C PHE A 5 -1.59 11.49 14.61
N GLU A 6 -2.28 12.59 14.82
CA GLU A 6 -3.69 12.77 14.45
C GLU A 6 -3.79 13.50 13.10
N CYS A 7 -4.40 12.87 12.10
CA CYS A 7 -4.54 13.46 10.77
C CYS A 7 -5.98 13.53 10.26
N ALA A 8 -6.99 13.21 11.08
CA ALA A 8 -8.40 13.20 10.66
C ALA A 8 -8.89 14.53 10.04
N HIS A 9 -8.32 15.65 10.46
CA HIS A 9 -8.66 16.99 9.98
C HIS A 9 -7.55 17.66 9.16
N GLY A 10 -6.61 16.89 8.64
CA GLY A 10 -5.40 17.34 7.95
C GLY A 10 -4.16 17.25 8.85
N TRP A 11 -3.00 17.48 8.26
CA TRP A 11 -1.73 17.48 8.98
C TRP A 11 -1.41 18.83 9.61
N ALA A 12 -0.93 18.85 10.84
CA ALA A 12 -0.11 19.94 11.31
C ALA A 12 1.25 19.85 10.60
N LYS A 13 1.75 20.97 10.07
CA LYS A 13 2.98 20.98 9.25
C LYS A 13 4.17 20.38 10.03
N GLU A 14 4.31 20.73 11.28
CA GLU A 14 5.39 20.27 12.16
C GLU A 14 5.32 18.76 12.39
N GLU A 15 4.12 18.19 12.47
CA GLU A 15 3.90 16.75 12.63
C GLU A 15 4.22 15.99 11.34
N LEU A 16 3.80 16.51 10.19
CA LEU A 16 4.14 15.92 8.89
C LEU A 16 5.65 15.96 8.63
N ASP A 17 6.30 17.09 8.91
CA ASP A 17 7.75 17.26 8.76
C ASP A 17 8.52 16.31 9.70
N LEU A 18 8.05 16.13 10.94
CA LEU A 18 8.64 15.17 11.87
C LEU A 18 8.47 13.74 11.38
N LEU A 19 7.25 13.33 11.02
CA LEU A 19 6.97 11.97 10.56
C LEU A 19 7.75 11.65 9.28
N LYS A 20 7.86 12.61 8.35
CA LYS A 20 8.71 12.51 7.16
C LYS A 20 10.16 12.23 7.51
N SER A 21 10.74 12.98 8.46
CA SER A 21 12.12 12.76 8.90
C SER A 21 12.28 11.35 9.45
N GLN A 22 11.36 10.90 10.28
CA GLN A 22 11.42 9.58 10.90
C GLN A 22 11.28 8.43 9.88
N ILE A 23 10.38 8.57 8.90
CA ILE A 23 10.25 7.58 7.80
C ILE A 23 11.53 7.52 6.98
N ASN A 24 12.16 8.66 6.69
CA ASN A 24 13.42 8.71 5.96
C ASN A 24 14.60 8.12 6.76
N GLU A 25 14.49 8.06 8.08
CA GLU A 25 15.44 7.40 9.00
C GLU A 25 15.10 5.90 9.21
N GLY A 26 14.11 5.39 8.50
CA GLY A 26 13.72 3.97 8.49
C GLY A 26 12.63 3.59 9.49
N ALA A 27 11.86 4.55 10.01
CA ALA A 27 10.77 4.24 10.93
C ALA A 27 9.70 3.36 10.28
N LEU A 28 9.23 2.38 11.04
CA LEU A 28 8.09 1.55 10.74
C LEU A 28 6.81 2.24 11.27
N VAL A 29 5.83 2.46 10.39
CA VAL A 29 4.67 3.31 10.68
C VAL A 29 3.39 2.54 10.41
N VAL A 30 2.43 2.62 11.33
CA VAL A 30 1.02 2.27 11.06
C VAL A 30 0.31 3.51 10.51
N LEU A 31 -0.45 3.33 9.43
CA LEU A 31 -1.19 4.40 8.76
C LEU A 31 -2.59 3.94 8.29
N PRO A 32 -3.58 4.86 8.29
CA PRO A 32 -4.92 4.57 7.78
C PRO A 32 -4.91 4.45 6.25
N THR A 33 -5.94 3.79 5.69
CA THR A 33 -6.26 3.87 4.26
C THR A 33 -7.78 3.87 4.07
N ASP A 34 -8.23 3.99 2.82
CA ASP A 34 -9.65 3.86 2.44
C ASP A 34 -10.21 2.43 2.59
N THR A 35 -9.36 1.44 2.87
CA THR A 35 -9.78 0.05 3.07
C THR A 35 -9.57 -0.42 4.51
N VAL A 36 -8.33 -0.67 4.90
CA VAL A 36 -7.91 -1.12 6.24
C VAL A 36 -6.67 -0.33 6.66
N TYR A 37 -6.34 -0.31 7.94
CA TYR A 37 -5.05 0.21 8.36
C TYR A 37 -3.90 -0.60 7.76
N GLY A 38 -2.83 0.09 7.42
CA GLY A 38 -1.58 -0.50 6.91
C GLY A 38 -0.43 -0.32 7.89
N ILE A 39 0.56 -1.19 7.78
CA ILE A 39 1.88 -1.03 8.39
C ILE A 39 2.89 -0.91 7.27
N GLY A 40 3.78 0.07 7.33
CA GLY A 40 4.68 0.38 6.22
C GLY A 40 5.95 1.10 6.60
N VAL A 41 6.81 1.22 5.62
CA VAL A 41 8.14 1.83 5.67
C VAL A 41 8.47 2.40 4.30
N SER A 42 9.47 3.30 4.17
CA SER A 42 9.97 3.72 2.87
C SER A 42 10.31 2.51 1.99
N ALA A 43 9.87 2.51 0.72
CA ALA A 43 10.19 1.43 -0.22
C ALA A 43 11.69 1.36 -0.56
N ASP A 44 12.41 2.46 -0.39
CA ASP A 44 13.86 2.57 -0.62
C ASP A 44 14.68 2.03 0.57
N ASP A 45 14.08 1.81 1.74
CA ASP A 45 14.75 1.29 2.91
C ASP A 45 14.69 -0.25 2.96
N HIS A 46 15.73 -0.91 2.44
CA HIS A 46 15.85 -2.37 2.42
C HIS A 46 15.83 -3.00 3.82
N GLN A 47 16.38 -2.32 4.83
CA GLN A 47 16.36 -2.82 6.21
C GLN A 47 14.97 -2.67 6.82
N GLY A 48 14.31 -1.55 6.57
CA GLY A 48 12.95 -1.30 6.97
C GLY A 48 11.97 -2.31 6.37
N VAL A 49 12.11 -2.64 5.07
CA VAL A 49 11.29 -3.69 4.43
C VAL A 49 11.47 -5.04 5.12
N ARG A 50 12.70 -5.43 5.47
CA ARG A 50 12.94 -6.65 6.25
C ARG A 50 12.31 -6.59 7.64
N ARG A 51 12.38 -5.43 8.34
CA ARG A 51 11.68 -5.20 9.62
C ARG A 51 10.17 -5.32 9.45
N LEU A 52 9.60 -4.75 8.40
CA LEU A 52 8.18 -4.85 8.06
C LEU A 52 7.74 -6.31 7.91
N LEU A 53 8.47 -7.09 7.10
CA LEU A 53 8.17 -8.51 6.88
C LEU A 53 8.29 -9.32 8.18
N ALA A 54 9.32 -9.05 8.98
CA ALA A 54 9.50 -9.69 10.29
C ALA A 54 8.36 -9.37 11.27
N ALA A 55 7.94 -8.10 11.37
CA ALA A 55 6.82 -7.65 12.21
C ALA A 55 5.51 -8.36 11.85
N LYS A 56 5.33 -8.72 10.58
CA LYS A 56 4.17 -9.45 10.04
C LYS A 56 4.28 -10.97 10.24
N GLY A 57 5.44 -11.50 10.63
CA GLY A 57 5.71 -12.95 10.58
C GLY A 57 5.68 -13.51 9.15
N ARG A 58 6.05 -12.68 8.14
CA ARG A 58 6.08 -13.06 6.71
C ARG A 58 7.50 -13.30 6.23
N GLY A 59 7.64 -14.24 5.29
CA GLY A 59 8.88 -14.44 4.55
C GLY A 59 8.91 -13.60 3.26
N GLU A 60 10.07 -13.59 2.59
CA GLU A 60 10.34 -12.87 1.32
C GLU A 60 9.46 -13.31 0.13
N THR A 61 8.74 -14.44 0.25
CA THR A 61 7.87 -14.97 -0.81
C THR A 61 6.55 -14.23 -0.96
N MET A 62 6.26 -13.28 -0.06
CA MET A 62 5.05 -12.46 -0.09
C MET A 62 5.42 -10.97 -0.07
N PRO A 63 5.91 -10.41 -1.18
CA PRO A 63 6.30 -9.01 -1.29
C PRO A 63 5.18 -8.07 -0.85
N PRO A 64 5.48 -7.00 -0.10
CA PRO A 64 4.47 -6.00 0.25
C PRO A 64 4.11 -5.17 -0.99
N PRO A 65 2.83 -4.77 -1.14
CA PRO A 65 2.46 -3.72 -2.07
C PRO A 65 3.16 -2.40 -1.73
N VAL A 66 3.28 -1.53 -2.74
CA VAL A 66 3.81 -0.18 -2.60
C VAL A 66 2.69 0.82 -2.80
N LEU A 67 2.49 1.69 -1.82
CA LEU A 67 1.58 2.84 -1.95
C LEU A 67 2.31 3.99 -2.63
N VAL A 68 1.60 4.65 -3.54
CA VAL A 68 2.06 5.80 -4.31
C VAL A 68 1.09 6.97 -4.14
N ALA A 69 1.59 8.20 -4.24
CA ALA A 69 0.79 9.42 -4.12
C ALA A 69 0.04 9.77 -5.41
N SER A 70 0.54 9.34 -6.55
CA SER A 70 -0.02 9.71 -7.86
C SER A 70 0.23 8.64 -8.93
N VAL A 71 -0.50 8.76 -10.05
CA VAL A 71 -0.28 7.90 -11.23
C VAL A 71 1.10 8.14 -11.81
N GLU A 72 1.59 9.38 -11.83
CA GLU A 72 2.93 9.73 -12.30
C GLU A 72 4.02 9.05 -11.48
N GLN A 73 3.83 9.01 -10.15
CA GLN A 73 4.75 8.29 -9.27
C GLN A 73 4.72 6.78 -9.56
N ALA A 74 3.54 6.18 -9.79
CA ALA A 74 3.42 4.79 -10.21
C ALA A 74 4.14 4.52 -11.54
N GLN A 75 3.97 5.41 -12.52
CA GLN A 75 4.62 5.30 -13.83
C GLN A 75 6.14 5.40 -13.74
N SER A 76 6.69 6.19 -12.82
CA SER A 76 8.14 6.32 -12.65
C SER A 76 8.81 5.05 -12.14
N VAL A 77 8.07 4.21 -11.41
CA VAL A 77 8.57 2.96 -10.78
C VAL A 77 8.13 1.69 -11.53
N SER A 78 7.43 1.84 -12.65
CA SER A 78 6.98 0.75 -13.51
C SER A 78 7.39 0.94 -14.96
N ILE A 79 7.33 -0.13 -15.74
CA ILE A 79 7.58 -0.11 -17.20
C ILE A 79 6.51 -0.92 -17.93
N ASP A 80 6.38 -0.70 -19.23
CA ASP A 80 5.53 -1.49 -20.12
C ASP A 80 4.06 -1.60 -19.63
N LEU A 81 3.52 -0.48 -19.10
CA LEU A 81 2.11 -0.41 -18.72
C LEU A 81 1.24 -0.55 -19.98
N ASP A 82 0.42 -1.59 -20.01
CA ASP A 82 -0.54 -1.82 -21.08
C ASP A 82 -1.82 -0.99 -20.93
N ASP A 83 -2.71 -1.05 -21.92
CA ASP A 83 -3.96 -0.30 -21.92
C ASP A 83 -4.89 -0.75 -20.78
N ASP A 84 -4.84 -2.01 -20.36
CA ASP A 84 -5.60 -2.56 -19.26
C ASP A 84 -5.18 -1.92 -17.94
N ALA A 85 -3.86 -1.91 -17.64
CA ALA A 85 -3.33 -1.29 -16.43
C ALA A 85 -3.66 0.20 -16.38
N ILE A 86 -3.45 0.92 -17.50
CA ILE A 86 -3.74 2.35 -17.61
C ILE A 86 -5.24 2.63 -17.45
N GLY A 87 -6.09 1.83 -18.07
CA GLY A 87 -7.55 1.94 -17.97
C GLY A 87 -8.05 1.72 -16.54
N LEU A 88 -7.52 0.70 -15.87
CA LEU A 88 -7.84 0.38 -14.48
C LEU A 88 -7.36 1.46 -13.50
N MET A 89 -6.13 2.00 -13.69
CA MET A 89 -5.65 3.14 -12.90
C MET A 89 -6.59 4.34 -13.03
N LYS A 90 -6.96 4.72 -14.25
CA LYS A 90 -7.85 5.87 -14.51
C LYS A 90 -9.24 5.69 -13.89
N ALA A 91 -9.75 4.46 -13.85
CA ALA A 91 -11.10 4.17 -13.36
C ALA A 91 -11.18 4.07 -11.84
N PHE A 92 -10.12 3.55 -11.17
CA PHE A 92 -10.19 3.12 -9.77
C PHE A 92 -9.14 3.74 -8.84
N TRP A 93 -8.26 4.61 -9.34
CA TRP A 93 -7.31 5.36 -8.53
C TRP A 93 -7.67 6.85 -8.47
N PRO A 94 -7.58 7.45 -7.25
CA PRO A 94 -7.28 6.82 -5.97
C PRO A 94 -8.39 5.87 -5.50
N GLY A 95 -8.01 4.73 -4.87
CA GLY A 95 -9.01 3.79 -4.37
C GLY A 95 -8.50 2.39 -4.03
N ALA A 96 -9.45 1.46 -3.94
CA ALA A 96 -9.25 0.11 -3.42
C ALA A 96 -8.72 -0.90 -4.46
N LEU A 97 -7.95 -0.45 -5.45
CA LEU A 97 -7.33 -1.29 -6.46
C LEU A 97 -5.81 -1.37 -6.26
N THR A 98 -5.29 -2.59 -6.19
CA THR A 98 -3.85 -2.88 -6.28
C THR A 98 -3.57 -3.54 -7.62
N LEU A 99 -2.63 -2.98 -8.38
CA LEU A 99 -2.19 -3.51 -9.67
C LEU A 99 -0.78 -4.09 -9.55
N ILE A 100 -0.60 -5.32 -10.01
CA ILE A 100 0.73 -5.88 -10.22
C ILE A 100 1.14 -5.56 -11.65
N VAL A 101 2.26 -4.86 -11.78
CA VAL A 101 2.82 -4.40 -13.04
C VAL A 101 4.31 -4.72 -13.11
N ARG A 102 4.93 -4.58 -14.27
CA ARG A 102 6.37 -4.75 -14.41
C ARG A 102 7.11 -3.64 -13.69
N ALA A 103 8.02 -4.01 -12.79
CA ALA A 103 8.84 -3.05 -12.07
C ALA A 103 9.89 -2.42 -13.01
N ASN A 104 10.14 -1.13 -12.82
CA ASN A 104 11.26 -0.47 -13.49
C ASN A 104 12.58 -0.97 -12.88
N PRO A 105 13.46 -1.63 -13.66
CA PRO A 105 14.71 -2.20 -13.14
C PRO A 105 15.72 -1.15 -12.65
N SER A 106 15.51 0.13 -12.94
CA SER A 106 16.32 1.22 -12.39
C SER A 106 15.96 1.56 -10.94
N VAL A 107 14.82 1.10 -10.45
CA VAL A 107 14.38 1.28 -9.05
C VAL A 107 15.05 0.20 -8.19
N ASN A 108 15.85 0.63 -7.22
CA ASN A 108 16.63 -0.28 -6.37
C ASN A 108 15.85 -0.66 -5.11
N TRP A 109 14.69 -1.32 -5.26
CA TRP A 109 13.90 -1.82 -4.14
C TRP A 109 14.19 -3.29 -3.85
N ASP A 110 14.32 -3.62 -2.56
CA ASP A 110 14.40 -5.01 -2.05
C ASP A 110 13.09 -5.36 -1.33
N LEU A 111 12.05 -5.65 -2.10
CA LEU A 111 10.74 -6.02 -1.59
C LEU A 111 10.57 -7.53 -1.36
N GLY A 112 11.63 -8.32 -1.55
CA GLY A 112 11.60 -9.78 -1.54
C GLY A 112 11.47 -10.39 -2.95
N LYS A 113 10.89 -11.57 -3.07
CA LYS A 113 10.79 -12.31 -4.34
C LYS A 113 9.70 -11.75 -5.25
N THR A 114 9.98 -10.67 -5.94
CA THR A 114 9.03 -9.97 -6.82
C THR A 114 9.00 -10.48 -8.25
N HIS A 115 10.03 -11.24 -8.67
CA HIS A 115 10.16 -11.75 -10.05
C HIS A 115 10.06 -10.66 -11.13
N GLY A 116 10.55 -9.44 -10.85
CA GLY A 116 10.53 -8.31 -11.77
C GLY A 116 9.20 -7.58 -11.85
N THR A 117 8.31 -7.80 -10.90
CA THR A 117 7.03 -7.08 -10.78
C THR A 117 6.97 -6.23 -9.52
N VAL A 118 6.00 -5.32 -9.47
CA VAL A 118 5.65 -4.55 -8.28
C VAL A 118 4.14 -4.43 -8.16
N ALA A 119 3.61 -4.54 -6.95
CA ALA A 119 2.21 -4.31 -6.65
C ALA A 119 2.04 -2.86 -6.22
N LEU A 120 1.33 -2.04 -7.00
CA LEU A 120 1.14 -0.61 -6.76
C LEU A 120 -0.29 -0.30 -6.39
N ARG A 121 -0.50 0.67 -5.51
CA ARG A 121 -1.82 1.23 -5.18
C ARG A 121 -1.72 2.70 -4.83
N MET A 122 -2.66 3.49 -5.34
CA MET A 122 -2.91 4.87 -4.90
C MET A 122 -4.14 4.87 -3.98
N PRO A 123 -3.98 5.05 -2.64
CA PRO A 123 -5.10 4.97 -1.71
C PRO A 123 -5.99 6.22 -1.82
N ASN A 124 -7.31 6.05 -1.64
CA ASN A 124 -8.23 7.20 -1.55
C ASN A 124 -8.26 7.76 -0.12
N HIS A 125 -7.14 8.30 0.32
CA HIS A 125 -6.97 8.92 1.63
C HIS A 125 -6.08 10.16 1.50
N PRO A 126 -6.66 11.37 1.43
CA PRO A 126 -5.91 12.60 1.13
C PRO A 126 -4.68 12.81 2.00
N GLN A 127 -4.78 12.59 3.31
CA GLN A 127 -3.67 12.80 4.25
C GLN A 127 -2.54 11.77 4.05
N VAL A 128 -2.88 10.55 3.64
CA VAL A 128 -1.87 9.55 3.30
C VAL A 128 -1.21 9.87 1.96
N CYS A 129 -1.97 10.35 0.97
CA CYS A 129 -1.39 10.82 -0.29
C CYS A 129 -0.43 12.00 -0.05
N GLU A 130 -0.80 12.95 0.82
CA GLU A 130 0.08 14.07 1.21
C GLU A 130 1.38 13.56 1.87
N LEU A 131 1.28 12.56 2.77
CA LEU A 131 2.45 11.93 3.34
C LEU A 131 3.31 11.25 2.27
N LEU A 132 2.71 10.48 1.36
CA LEU A 132 3.40 9.81 0.25
C LEU A 132 4.06 10.79 -0.73
N GLU A 133 3.45 11.97 -0.96
CA GLU A 133 4.09 13.06 -1.72
C GLU A 133 5.35 13.57 -1.01
N ALA A 134 5.32 13.64 0.32
CA ALA A 134 6.42 14.16 1.11
C ALA A 134 7.57 13.17 1.27
N VAL A 135 7.30 11.86 1.38
CA VAL A 135 8.31 10.82 1.71
C VAL A 135 8.65 9.91 0.52
N GLY A 136 7.88 9.95 -0.58
CA GLY A 136 7.99 9.00 -1.68
C GLY A 136 7.19 7.71 -1.46
N PRO A 137 7.35 6.71 -2.36
CA PRO A 137 6.65 5.44 -2.27
C PRO A 137 6.95 4.69 -0.98
N MET A 138 5.92 4.07 -0.39
CA MET A 138 6.06 3.27 0.83
C MET A 138 5.64 1.82 0.59
N ALA A 139 6.47 0.88 1.03
CA ALA A 139 6.11 -0.54 1.12
C ALA A 139 5.12 -0.71 2.29
N VAL A 140 3.87 -1.06 1.99
CA VAL A 140 2.79 -1.11 2.99
C VAL A 140 2.00 -2.40 2.84
N THR A 141 1.72 -3.05 3.94
CA THR A 141 0.82 -4.21 4.01
C THR A 141 -0.26 -3.98 5.06
N SER A 142 -1.35 -4.75 5.05
CA SER A 142 -2.41 -4.63 6.07
C SER A 142 -1.87 -4.72 7.50
N ALA A 143 -2.38 -3.88 8.40
CA ALA A 143 -1.97 -3.87 9.81
C ALA A 143 -2.64 -4.99 10.60
N ASN A 144 -2.06 -6.20 10.52
CA ASN A 144 -2.46 -7.40 11.27
C ASN A 144 -1.28 -8.36 11.35
N LEU A 145 -1.26 -9.28 12.28
CA LEU A 145 -0.41 -10.45 12.21
C LEU A 145 -0.91 -11.39 11.11
N THR A 146 -0.02 -12.18 10.52
CA THR A 146 -0.40 -13.11 9.43
C THR A 146 -1.45 -14.11 9.90
N GLY A 147 -2.58 -14.16 9.20
CA GLY A 147 -3.73 -15.01 9.55
C GLY A 147 -4.82 -14.32 10.38
N GLU A 148 -4.53 -13.18 10.98
CA GLU A 148 -5.51 -12.40 11.74
C GLU A 148 -6.26 -11.38 10.85
N PRO A 149 -7.43 -10.89 11.27
CA PRO A 149 -8.15 -9.83 10.57
C PRO A 149 -7.32 -8.54 10.50
N PRO A 150 -7.38 -7.77 9.40
CA PRO A 150 -6.70 -6.48 9.34
C PRO A 150 -7.38 -5.45 10.25
N ALA A 151 -6.56 -4.59 10.89
CA ALA A 151 -7.06 -3.51 11.73
C ALA A 151 -7.89 -2.50 10.91
N THR A 152 -9.00 -2.08 11.50
CA THR A 152 -9.92 -1.07 10.96
C THR A 152 -9.91 0.24 11.74
N ASN A 153 -9.18 0.27 12.85
CA ASN A 153 -8.98 1.43 13.71
C ASN A 153 -7.61 1.34 14.40
N ILE A 154 -7.23 2.43 15.04
CA ILE A 154 -5.92 2.56 15.67
C ILE A 154 -5.74 1.61 16.86
N ASP A 155 -6.79 1.35 17.65
CA ASP A 155 -6.71 0.49 18.83
C ASP A 155 -6.43 -0.97 18.46
N GLU A 156 -7.05 -1.45 17.37
CA GLU A 156 -6.75 -2.77 16.82
C GLU A 156 -5.31 -2.88 16.33
N ALA A 157 -4.81 -1.84 15.65
CA ALA A 157 -3.43 -1.79 15.18
C ALA A 157 -2.43 -1.75 16.35
N LEU A 158 -2.72 -0.97 17.40
CA LEU A 158 -1.96 -0.95 18.64
C LEU A 158 -1.94 -2.35 19.30
N GLY A 159 -3.07 -3.05 19.28
CA GLY A 159 -3.17 -4.41 19.82
C GLY A 159 -2.22 -5.40 19.13
N TYR A 160 -1.97 -5.23 17.83
CA TYR A 160 -1.05 -6.08 17.08
C TYR A 160 0.43 -5.68 17.21
N PHE A 161 0.73 -4.37 17.28
CA PHE A 161 2.08 -3.87 17.02
C PHE A 161 2.68 -3.01 18.13
N CYS A 162 2.02 -2.90 19.32
CA CYS A 162 2.57 -2.16 20.45
C CYS A 162 4.01 -2.63 20.76
N GLY A 163 4.94 -1.67 20.83
CA GLY A 163 6.37 -1.94 21.06
C GLY A 163 7.14 -2.48 19.84
N THR A 164 6.49 -2.68 18.69
CA THR A 164 7.12 -3.17 17.45
C THR A 164 7.22 -2.09 16.39
N VAL A 165 6.24 -1.19 16.33
CA VAL A 165 6.13 -0.09 15.38
C VAL A 165 6.58 1.21 16.05
N ASP A 166 7.27 2.05 15.30
CA ASP A 166 7.86 3.28 15.82
C ASP A 166 6.80 4.39 15.98
N TYR A 167 5.86 4.51 15.00
CA TYR A 167 4.84 5.57 14.95
C TYR A 167 3.50 5.05 14.47
N TYR A 168 2.44 5.73 14.89
CA TYR A 168 1.06 5.47 14.49
C TYR A 168 0.42 6.74 13.96
N VAL A 169 -0.31 6.63 12.85
CA VAL A 169 -1.11 7.71 12.27
C VAL A 169 -2.58 7.35 12.43
N ASN A 170 -3.34 8.22 13.08
CA ASN A 170 -4.76 8.04 13.33
C ASN A 170 -5.60 9.02 12.51
N SER A 171 -6.60 8.50 11.79
CA SER A 171 -7.65 9.29 11.14
C SER A 171 -9.05 8.83 11.53
N GLY A 172 -9.16 8.06 12.61
CA GLY A 172 -10.38 7.37 12.99
C GLY A 172 -10.56 6.00 12.32
N PRO A 173 -11.72 5.37 12.46
CA PRO A 173 -12.00 4.07 11.88
C PRO A 173 -12.10 4.13 10.35
N THR A 174 -11.68 3.05 9.67
CA THR A 174 -11.82 2.92 8.22
C THR A 174 -13.28 2.72 7.82
N GLN A 175 -13.64 3.15 6.61
CA GLN A 175 -15.00 3.01 6.09
C GLN A 175 -15.31 1.57 5.66
N SER A 176 -14.29 0.77 5.42
CA SER A 176 -14.40 -0.63 4.97
C SER A 176 -13.51 -1.52 5.83
N ALA A 177 -13.91 -2.78 5.97
CA ALA A 177 -13.09 -3.86 6.53
C ALA A 177 -12.54 -4.78 5.44
N GLN A 178 -12.86 -4.51 4.16
CA GLN A 178 -12.38 -5.30 3.03
C GLN A 178 -11.06 -4.75 2.50
N PRO A 179 -10.05 -5.61 2.27
CA PRO A 179 -8.80 -5.19 1.65
C PRO A 179 -9.00 -4.84 0.17
N SER A 180 -7.98 -4.26 -0.48
CA SER A 180 -8.01 -3.93 -1.91
C SER A 180 -8.19 -5.18 -2.78
N THR A 181 -8.83 -5.02 -3.94
CA THR A 181 -8.78 -6.01 -5.02
C THR A 181 -7.42 -5.98 -5.69
N ILE A 182 -6.86 -7.16 -6.02
CA ILE A 182 -5.53 -7.29 -6.64
C ILE A 182 -5.68 -7.88 -8.04
N ILE A 183 -5.20 -7.13 -9.03
CA ILE A 183 -5.18 -7.53 -10.44
C ILE A 183 -3.73 -7.60 -10.93
N ASP A 184 -3.38 -8.71 -11.57
CA ASP A 184 -2.10 -8.86 -12.26
C ASP A 184 -2.25 -8.41 -13.72
N CYS A 185 -1.51 -7.37 -14.10
CA CYS A 185 -1.36 -6.85 -15.46
C CYS A 185 0.09 -7.01 -15.99
N ALA A 186 0.96 -7.73 -15.26
CA ALA A 186 2.36 -7.90 -15.66
C ALA A 186 2.58 -9.07 -16.64
N HIS A 187 1.63 -10.02 -16.72
CA HIS A 187 1.82 -11.30 -17.39
C HIS A 187 0.79 -11.55 -18.52
N GLY A 188 0.48 -10.52 -19.30
CA GLY A 188 -0.49 -10.57 -20.40
C GLY A 188 -1.91 -10.22 -19.92
N GLN A 189 -2.93 -10.96 -20.39
CA GLN A 189 -4.33 -10.66 -20.04
C GLN A 189 -4.53 -10.51 -18.52
N ALA A 190 -5.24 -9.44 -18.12
CA ALA A 190 -5.49 -9.12 -16.73
C ALA A 190 -6.08 -10.33 -15.94
N ARG A 191 -5.52 -10.57 -14.76
CA ARG A 191 -5.87 -11.71 -13.89
C ARG A 191 -6.22 -11.26 -12.48
N VAL A 192 -7.34 -11.73 -11.95
CA VAL A 192 -7.74 -11.49 -10.56
C VAL A 192 -6.94 -12.41 -9.64
N LEU A 193 -6.09 -11.85 -8.78
CA LEU A 193 -5.39 -12.61 -7.75
C LEU A 193 -6.14 -12.63 -6.42
N ARG A 194 -6.87 -11.56 -6.12
CA ARG A 194 -7.73 -11.43 -4.95
C ARG A 194 -8.87 -10.47 -5.24
N GLU A 195 -10.09 -10.90 -5.05
CA GLU A 195 -11.24 -10.02 -4.96
C GLU A 195 -11.30 -9.39 -3.56
N GLY A 196 -11.52 -8.09 -3.49
CA GLY A 196 -11.61 -7.30 -2.27
C GLY A 196 -12.75 -6.30 -2.38
N ALA A 197 -12.51 -5.03 -2.05
CA ALA A 197 -13.53 -4.00 -2.04
C ALA A 197 -14.10 -3.65 -3.43
N LEU A 198 -13.38 -3.93 -4.52
CA LEU A 198 -13.89 -3.81 -5.90
C LEU A 198 -14.30 -5.19 -6.40
N SER A 199 -15.50 -5.28 -7.00
CA SER A 199 -16.00 -6.52 -7.58
C SER A 199 -15.30 -6.86 -8.90
N VAL A 200 -15.28 -8.15 -9.24
CA VAL A 200 -14.76 -8.61 -10.55
C VAL A 200 -15.59 -8.04 -11.69
N GLU A 201 -16.89 -7.84 -11.49
CA GLU A 201 -17.81 -7.24 -12.46
C GLU A 201 -17.45 -5.79 -12.79
N ASP A 202 -17.05 -4.99 -11.78
CA ASP A 202 -16.61 -3.60 -11.99
C ASP A 202 -15.32 -3.56 -12.78
N ILE A 203 -14.36 -4.45 -12.46
CA ILE A 203 -13.12 -4.62 -13.21
C ILE A 203 -13.40 -5.02 -14.67
N ALA A 204 -14.23 -6.03 -14.88
CA ALA A 204 -14.59 -6.51 -16.22
C ALA A 204 -15.27 -5.43 -17.08
N ARG A 205 -16.06 -4.56 -16.45
CA ARG A 205 -16.73 -3.44 -17.16
C ARG A 205 -15.71 -2.43 -17.71
N VAL A 206 -14.64 -2.17 -16.98
CA VAL A 206 -13.55 -1.27 -17.43
C VAL A 206 -12.70 -1.94 -18.50
N LEU A 207 -12.38 -3.23 -18.32
CA LEU A 207 -11.57 -3.99 -19.27
C LEU A 207 -12.31 -4.28 -20.60
N GLY A 208 -13.64 -4.33 -20.59
CA GLY A 208 -14.45 -4.76 -21.73
C GLY A 208 -14.47 -6.29 -21.96
N TYR A 209 -13.85 -7.05 -21.04
CA TYR A 209 -13.83 -8.50 -21.03
C TYR A 209 -13.72 -9.07 -19.62
N GLN A 210 -13.96 -10.37 -19.43
CA GLN A 210 -13.79 -11.03 -18.13
C GLN A 210 -12.30 -11.30 -17.88
N PRO A 211 -11.71 -10.77 -16.77
CA PRO A 211 -10.34 -11.08 -16.40
C PRO A 211 -10.19 -12.56 -16.07
N LEU A 212 -8.98 -13.07 -16.21
CA LEU A 212 -8.69 -14.45 -15.82
C LEU A 212 -8.86 -14.63 -14.30
N ALA A 213 -9.40 -15.76 -13.88
CA ALA A 213 -9.40 -16.17 -12.48
C ALA A 213 -7.99 -16.62 -12.05
N ARG A 214 -7.78 -16.62 -10.72
CA ARG A 214 -6.51 -17.04 -10.11
C ARG A 214 -6.12 -18.46 -10.50
#